data_5fe809aa055217bea58a3448ecfd54b0
#
_entry.id   5fe809aa055217bea58a3448ecfd54b0
#
_cell.length_a   1.000
_cell.length_b   1.000
_cell.length_c   1.000
_cell.angle_alpha   90.00
_cell.angle_beta   90.00
_cell.angle_gamma   90.00
#
_symmetry.space_group_name_H-M   'P 1'
#
loop_
_entity.id
_entity.type
_entity.pdbx_description
1 polymer ?
#
loop_
_entity_poly.entity_id
_entity_poly.type
_entity_poly.pdbx_seq_one_letter_code
_entity_poly.pdbx_strand_id
1 'polypeptide(L)'
;ASLNRVRELLDAEINVSDAPGAVDIGSVKGKIEMRNLNFRYPDGEFDVLRNVSFTIEPGENVGIVGKTGAGKTTLVDLILRIYNVPDGTLFVDGHDINSVTLHSLRENCSYVPQDNFLFSDTIANNIAFAFDGTDKAAVKRAAELADVDDNIVEFKDGYDTVLGERGVTVSGGQKQRISIARALLKNAPILILDDSVSAVDTSTEQVILKNLRETRAGKTTILIAHRISTIQDMDKIIFMDDGRIVAVGKHDELLERCEEYRKTVELQKLEDEFGGK
;
A
#
# COMPACT_ATOMS: atom_id res chain seq x y z
N ALA A 1 17.21 -27.66 -21.95
CA ALA A 1 17.18 -26.42 -21.13
C ALA A 1 15.74 -25.94 -20.90
N SER A 2 14.88 -25.77 -21.92
CA SER A 2 13.52 -25.23 -21.77
C SER A 2 12.59 -26.12 -20.96
N LEU A 3 12.63 -27.44 -21.15
CA LEU A 3 11.77 -28.40 -20.44
C LEU A 3 12.11 -28.47 -18.94
N ASN A 4 13.38 -28.33 -18.56
CA ASN A 4 13.78 -28.33 -17.16
C ASN A 4 13.29 -27.07 -16.45
N ARG A 5 13.35 -25.88 -17.08
CA ARG A 5 12.79 -24.65 -16.51
C ARG A 5 11.27 -24.72 -16.29
N VAL A 6 10.54 -25.32 -17.27
CA VAL A 6 9.10 -25.53 -17.10
C VAL A 6 8.81 -26.50 -15.96
N ARG A 7 9.62 -27.56 -15.83
CA ARG A 7 9.48 -28.54 -14.75
C ARG A 7 9.79 -27.94 -13.38
N GLU A 8 10.88 -27.17 -13.24
CA GLU A 8 11.22 -26.42 -12.03
C GLU A 8 10.07 -25.49 -11.59
N LEU A 9 9.39 -24.84 -12.53
CA LEU A 9 8.24 -23.98 -12.26
C LEU A 9 7.00 -24.78 -11.80
N LEU A 10 6.75 -25.94 -12.42
CA LEU A 10 5.62 -26.81 -12.08
C LEU A 10 5.83 -27.56 -10.76
N ASP A 11 7.08 -27.90 -10.46
CA ASP A 11 7.48 -28.61 -9.23
C ASP A 11 7.77 -27.64 -8.07
N ALA A 12 7.67 -26.29 -8.28
CA ALA A 12 7.88 -25.30 -7.24
C ALA A 12 6.86 -25.46 -6.11
N GLU A 13 7.34 -25.48 -4.89
CA GLU A 13 6.49 -25.58 -3.70
C GLU A 13 5.64 -24.30 -3.53
N ILE A 14 4.35 -24.49 -3.26
CA ILE A 14 3.45 -23.38 -2.92
C ILE A 14 3.64 -23.06 -1.43
N ASN A 15 4.43 -22.04 -1.15
CA ASN A 15 4.76 -21.66 0.22
C ASN A 15 3.62 -20.95 0.97
N VAL A 16 2.67 -20.34 0.24
CA VAL A 16 1.53 -19.63 0.82
C VAL A 16 0.24 -20.18 0.22
N SER A 17 -0.53 -20.86 1.04
CA SER A 17 -1.83 -21.45 0.69
C SER A 17 -2.79 -21.37 1.87
N ASP A 18 -4.07 -21.61 1.63
CA ASP A 18 -5.04 -21.69 2.70
C ASP A 18 -4.77 -22.91 3.59
N ALA A 19 -4.75 -22.68 4.90
CA ALA A 19 -4.62 -23.77 5.86
C ALA A 19 -5.88 -24.67 5.83
N PRO A 20 -5.77 -25.98 6.15
CA PRO A 20 -6.95 -26.81 6.36
C PRO A 20 -7.86 -26.19 7.42
N GLY A 21 -9.12 -25.91 7.04
CA GLY A 21 -10.08 -25.24 7.92
C GLY A 21 -9.99 -23.71 7.96
N ALA A 22 -9.22 -23.09 7.05
CA ALA A 22 -9.23 -21.64 6.90
C ALA A 22 -10.64 -21.11 6.63
N VAL A 23 -10.99 -20.01 7.29
CA VAL A 23 -12.34 -19.44 7.26
C VAL A 23 -12.41 -18.21 6.37
N ASP A 24 -13.54 -17.99 5.75
CA ASP A 24 -13.87 -16.72 5.10
C ASP A 24 -14.29 -15.72 6.17
N ILE A 25 -13.61 -14.58 6.25
CA ILE A 25 -13.90 -13.55 7.27
C ILE A 25 -14.96 -12.54 6.82
N GLY A 26 -15.52 -12.69 5.60
CA GLY A 26 -16.47 -11.73 5.06
C GLY A 26 -15.92 -10.30 5.00
N SER A 27 -16.78 -9.31 5.26
CA SER A 27 -16.37 -7.90 5.29
C SER A 27 -15.78 -7.54 6.66
N VAL A 28 -14.56 -7.00 6.68
CA VAL A 28 -13.86 -6.58 7.89
C VAL A 28 -14.10 -5.11 8.22
N LYS A 29 -13.88 -4.73 9.48
CA LYS A 29 -13.85 -3.32 9.92
C LYS A 29 -12.50 -2.67 9.66
N GLY A 30 -11.44 -3.47 9.50
CA GLY A 30 -10.10 -3.02 9.15
C GLY A 30 -9.17 -2.82 10.35
N LYS A 31 -9.39 -3.49 11.48
CA LYS A 31 -8.40 -3.56 12.55
C LYS A 31 -7.24 -4.46 12.14
N ILE A 32 -6.01 -3.97 12.32
CA ILE A 32 -4.78 -4.76 12.10
C ILE A 32 -3.96 -4.73 13.37
N GLU A 33 -3.51 -5.90 13.83
CA GLU A 33 -2.72 -6.02 15.03
C GLU A 33 -1.52 -6.93 14.80
N MET A 34 -0.31 -6.42 15.04
CA MET A 34 0.94 -7.19 15.08
C MET A 34 1.41 -7.35 16.52
N ARG A 35 1.87 -8.57 16.88
CA ARG A 35 2.32 -8.93 18.22
C ARG A 35 3.66 -9.63 18.16
N ASN A 36 4.71 -8.97 18.63
CA ASN A 36 6.07 -9.50 18.75
C ASN A 36 6.55 -10.21 17.47
N LEU A 37 6.15 -9.67 16.30
CA LEU A 37 6.45 -10.28 15.01
C LEU A 37 7.94 -10.18 14.71
N ASN A 38 8.56 -11.33 14.43
CA ASN A 38 9.88 -11.44 13.82
C ASN A 38 9.70 -12.07 12.45
N PHE A 39 10.39 -11.53 11.46
CA PHE A 39 10.27 -12.04 10.10
C PHE A 39 11.60 -12.05 9.38
N ARG A 40 11.84 -13.14 8.67
CA ARG A 40 12.96 -13.37 7.76
C ARG A 40 12.40 -13.89 6.45
N TYR A 41 12.87 -13.35 5.32
CA TYR A 41 12.54 -13.91 4.01
C TYR A 41 13.07 -15.34 3.89
N PRO A 42 12.39 -16.23 3.12
CA PRO A 42 12.84 -17.64 2.98
C PRO A 42 14.29 -17.79 2.56
N ASP A 43 14.76 -16.92 1.66
CA ASP A 43 16.14 -16.91 1.15
C ASP A 43 17.05 -15.91 1.90
N GLY A 44 16.57 -15.33 2.99
CA GLY A 44 17.28 -14.29 3.75
C GLY A 44 18.19 -14.87 4.83
N GLU A 45 19.32 -14.22 5.07
CA GLU A 45 20.27 -14.60 6.12
C GLU A 45 19.96 -13.97 7.48
N PHE A 46 19.17 -12.90 7.52
CA PHE A 46 18.87 -12.11 8.73
C PHE A 46 17.40 -11.74 8.85
N ASP A 47 16.97 -11.43 10.08
CA ASP A 47 15.62 -10.98 10.36
C ASP A 47 15.44 -9.55 9.88
N VAL A 48 14.51 -9.36 8.93
CA VAL A 48 14.13 -8.04 8.36
C VAL A 48 13.22 -7.28 9.31
N LEU A 49 12.36 -8.00 10.04
CA LEU A 49 11.54 -7.42 11.11
C LEU A 49 11.91 -8.08 12.43
N ARG A 50 12.01 -7.26 13.50
CA ARG A 50 12.46 -7.69 14.81
C ARG A 50 11.56 -7.16 15.90
N ASN A 51 10.81 -8.07 16.53
CA ASN A 51 9.91 -7.78 17.66
C ASN A 51 8.93 -6.62 17.35
N VAL A 52 8.29 -6.67 16.17
CA VAL A 52 7.37 -5.63 15.72
C VAL A 52 6.01 -5.83 16.39
N SER A 53 5.53 -4.79 17.08
CA SER A 53 4.21 -4.79 17.73
C SER A 53 3.54 -3.43 17.53
N PHE A 54 2.33 -3.43 16.98
CA PHE A 54 1.47 -2.24 16.88
C PHE A 54 0.03 -2.64 16.64
N THR A 55 -0.87 -1.69 16.80
CA THR A 55 -2.28 -1.82 16.45
C THR A 55 -2.72 -0.65 15.60
N ILE A 56 -3.44 -0.95 14.51
CA ILE A 56 -4.21 0.00 13.71
C ILE A 56 -5.68 -0.26 14.04
N GLU A 57 -6.37 0.75 14.54
CA GLU A 57 -7.79 0.63 14.83
C GLU A 57 -8.63 0.82 13.55
N PRO A 58 -9.88 0.29 13.52
CA PRO A 58 -10.77 0.47 12.39
C PRO A 58 -10.97 1.94 12.04
N GLY A 59 -10.78 2.28 10.76
CA GLY A 59 -10.97 3.65 10.28
C GLY A 59 -9.81 4.60 10.51
N GLU A 60 -8.70 4.16 11.12
CA GLU A 60 -7.51 5.00 11.26
C GLU A 60 -6.80 5.21 9.91
N ASN A 61 -6.28 6.42 9.72
CA ASN A 61 -5.31 6.75 8.68
C ASN A 61 -3.91 6.70 9.29
N VAL A 62 -3.09 5.74 8.86
CA VAL A 62 -1.79 5.46 9.46
C VAL A 62 -0.68 5.70 8.46
N GLY A 63 0.29 6.55 8.84
CA GLY A 63 1.52 6.74 8.10
C GLY A 63 2.62 5.80 8.61
N ILE A 64 3.33 5.14 7.70
CA ILE A 64 4.53 4.36 8.03
C ILE A 64 5.73 5.04 7.38
N VAL A 65 6.70 5.43 8.19
CA VAL A 65 7.90 6.14 7.73
C VAL A 65 9.17 5.54 8.34
N GLY A 66 10.26 5.68 7.63
CA GLY A 66 11.59 5.20 8.04
C GLY A 66 12.52 5.15 6.84
N LYS A 67 13.80 4.92 7.09
CA LYS A 67 14.82 4.82 6.05
C LYS A 67 14.51 3.71 5.04
N THR A 68 15.08 3.80 3.85
CA THR A 68 15.09 2.69 2.88
C THR A 68 15.69 1.45 3.56
N GLY A 69 15.04 0.30 3.38
CA GLY A 69 15.46 -0.95 4.04
C GLY A 69 14.97 -1.13 5.48
N ALA A 70 14.22 -0.19 6.07
CA ALA A 70 13.69 -0.34 7.44
C ALA A 70 12.58 -1.40 7.59
N GLY A 71 12.14 -2.06 6.50
CA GLY A 71 11.13 -3.12 6.56
C GLY A 71 9.69 -2.66 6.33
N LYS A 72 9.46 -1.42 5.85
CA LYS A 72 8.11 -0.87 5.63
C LYS A 72 7.28 -1.69 4.63
N THR A 73 7.80 -1.94 3.43
CA THR A 73 7.14 -2.77 2.41
C THR A 73 6.96 -4.20 2.90
N THR A 74 7.92 -4.74 3.68
CA THR A 74 7.79 -6.07 4.29
C THR A 74 6.57 -6.16 5.19
N LEU A 75 6.24 -5.13 5.98
CA LEU A 75 5.01 -5.10 6.77
C LEU A 75 3.76 -5.27 5.89
N VAL A 76 3.71 -4.57 4.75
CA VAL A 76 2.61 -4.66 3.79
C VAL A 76 2.52 -6.05 3.18
N ASP A 77 3.64 -6.61 2.75
CA ASP A 77 3.71 -7.96 2.19
C ASP A 77 3.13 -9.01 3.16
N LEU A 78 3.39 -8.84 4.45
CA LEU A 78 2.85 -9.73 5.48
C LEU A 78 1.36 -9.50 5.72
N ILE A 79 0.87 -8.25 5.73
CA ILE A 79 -0.56 -7.92 5.84
C ILE A 79 -1.35 -8.53 4.66
N LEU A 80 -0.78 -8.48 3.45
CA LEU A 80 -1.36 -9.08 2.24
C LEU A 80 -1.14 -10.59 2.15
N ARG A 81 -0.44 -11.16 3.13
CA ARG A 81 -0.03 -12.56 3.16
C ARG A 81 0.64 -12.99 1.85
N ILE A 82 1.62 -12.20 1.40
CA ILE A 82 2.56 -12.59 0.34
C ILE A 82 3.53 -13.64 0.89
N TYR A 83 3.82 -13.55 2.19
CA TYR A 83 4.58 -14.53 2.97
C TYR A 83 3.79 -14.94 4.21
N ASN A 84 3.96 -16.17 4.67
CA ASN A 84 3.40 -16.60 5.94
C ASN A 84 4.20 -16.00 7.12
N VAL A 85 3.49 -15.79 8.22
CA VAL A 85 4.04 -15.30 9.49
C VAL A 85 3.89 -16.40 10.56
N PRO A 86 4.63 -16.34 11.68
CA PRO A 86 4.34 -17.21 12.82
C PRO A 86 2.91 -17.03 13.32
N ASP A 87 2.24 -18.11 13.69
CA ASP A 87 0.89 -18.08 14.24
C ASP A 87 0.83 -17.19 15.50
N GLY A 88 -0.27 -16.47 15.67
CA GLY A 88 -0.47 -15.60 16.81
C GLY A 88 0.29 -14.27 16.75
N THR A 89 0.85 -13.89 15.60
CA THR A 89 1.65 -12.66 15.47
C THR A 89 1.00 -11.58 14.63
N LEU A 90 0.09 -11.91 13.71
CA LEU A 90 -0.61 -10.94 12.86
C LEU A 90 -2.09 -11.27 12.77
N PHE A 91 -2.92 -10.27 13.05
CA PHE A 91 -4.38 -10.42 13.09
C PHE A 91 -5.08 -9.35 12.26
N VAL A 92 -6.17 -9.72 11.61
CA VAL A 92 -7.13 -8.81 10.97
C VAL A 92 -8.50 -9.03 11.64
N ASP A 93 -9.06 -7.96 12.21
CA ASP A 93 -10.30 -7.99 13.03
C ASP A 93 -10.32 -9.11 14.09
N GLY A 94 -9.16 -9.41 14.68
CA GLY A 94 -8.99 -10.43 15.70
C GLY A 94 -8.82 -11.86 15.17
N HIS A 95 -8.92 -12.09 13.88
CA HIS A 95 -8.60 -13.37 13.23
C HIS A 95 -7.10 -13.45 12.92
N ASP A 96 -6.45 -14.53 13.35
CA ASP A 96 -5.08 -14.82 12.93
C ASP A 96 -5.03 -14.94 11.41
N ILE A 97 -4.09 -14.23 10.78
CA ILE A 97 -4.02 -14.13 9.34
C ILE A 97 -3.81 -15.48 8.64
N ASN A 98 -3.17 -16.43 9.32
CA ASN A 98 -2.95 -17.78 8.81
C ASN A 98 -4.22 -18.66 8.86
N SER A 99 -5.19 -18.29 9.69
CA SER A 99 -6.47 -19.01 9.84
C SER A 99 -7.56 -18.58 8.87
N VAL A 100 -7.31 -17.52 8.07
CA VAL A 100 -8.28 -17.01 7.10
C VAL A 100 -7.91 -17.39 5.67
N THR A 101 -8.90 -17.42 4.76
CA THR A 101 -8.62 -17.68 3.35
C THR A 101 -7.92 -16.49 2.72
N LEU A 102 -6.96 -16.75 1.83
CA LEU A 102 -6.25 -15.71 1.07
C LEU A 102 -7.23 -14.84 0.27
N HIS A 103 -8.27 -15.49 -0.28
CA HIS A 103 -9.29 -14.78 -1.05
C HIS A 103 -10.02 -13.75 -0.18
N SER A 104 -10.61 -14.16 0.94
CA SER A 104 -11.35 -13.24 1.81
C SER A 104 -10.47 -12.14 2.40
N LEU A 105 -9.22 -12.44 2.77
CA LEU A 105 -8.27 -11.44 3.24
C LEU A 105 -8.02 -10.38 2.16
N ARG A 106 -7.65 -10.80 0.94
CA ARG A 106 -7.27 -9.91 -0.16
C ARG A 106 -8.46 -9.17 -0.75
N GLU A 107 -9.67 -9.73 -0.68
CA GLU A 107 -10.89 -9.00 -1.05
C GLU A 107 -11.13 -7.79 -0.15
N ASN A 108 -10.74 -7.86 1.12
CA ASN A 108 -10.83 -6.77 2.07
C ASN A 108 -9.69 -5.75 1.97
N CYS A 109 -8.71 -5.95 1.08
CA CYS A 109 -7.56 -5.07 0.89
C CYS A 109 -7.54 -4.48 -0.52
N SER A 110 -7.38 -3.16 -0.65
CA SER A 110 -6.92 -2.50 -1.87
C SER A 110 -5.45 -2.14 -1.69
N TYR A 111 -4.62 -2.43 -2.69
CA TYR A 111 -3.18 -2.20 -2.61
C TYR A 111 -2.64 -1.49 -3.84
N VAL A 112 -1.85 -0.46 -3.61
CA VAL A 112 -1.08 0.24 -4.65
C VAL A 112 0.40 0.05 -4.32
N PRO A 113 1.13 -0.79 -5.08
CA PRO A 113 2.55 -1.02 -4.86
C PRO A 113 3.42 0.16 -5.28
N GLN A 114 4.64 0.20 -4.79
CA GLN A 114 5.65 1.19 -5.20
C GLN A 114 5.94 1.11 -6.71
N ASP A 115 6.12 -0.09 -7.25
CA ASP A 115 6.27 -0.32 -8.70
C ASP A 115 4.91 -0.64 -9.34
N ASN A 116 4.30 0.40 -9.88
CA ASN A 116 2.96 0.32 -10.45
C ASN A 116 2.97 -0.36 -11.82
N PHE A 117 2.11 -1.37 -11.98
CA PHE A 117 1.92 -2.07 -13.25
C PHE A 117 0.58 -1.72 -13.90
N LEU A 118 0.62 -1.34 -15.17
CA LEU A 118 -0.56 -1.18 -16.02
C LEU A 118 -0.53 -2.21 -17.15
N PHE A 119 -1.68 -2.81 -17.44
CA PHE A 119 -1.82 -3.81 -18.46
C PHE A 119 -1.94 -3.17 -19.85
N SER A 120 -1.56 -3.90 -20.90
CA SER A 120 -1.82 -3.53 -22.30
C SER A 120 -3.30 -3.62 -22.61
N ASP A 121 -4.06 -2.64 -22.11
CA ASP A 121 -5.51 -2.54 -22.23
C ASP A 121 -5.90 -1.05 -22.13
N THR A 122 -7.20 -0.75 -22.26
CA THR A 122 -7.68 0.62 -22.12
C THR A 122 -7.43 1.17 -20.69
N ILE A 123 -7.40 2.49 -20.57
CA ILE A 123 -7.30 3.15 -19.24
C ILE A 123 -8.51 2.75 -18.40
N ALA A 124 -9.72 2.72 -18.99
CA ALA A 124 -10.93 2.29 -18.28
C ALA A 124 -10.79 0.87 -17.71
N ASN A 125 -10.31 -0.10 -18.50
CA ASN A 125 -10.11 -1.47 -18.06
C ASN A 125 -8.99 -1.60 -17.04
N ASN A 126 -7.95 -0.78 -17.15
CA ASN A 126 -6.90 -0.72 -16.13
C ASN A 126 -7.43 -0.25 -14.77
N ILE A 127 -8.32 0.76 -14.75
CA ILE A 127 -8.96 1.23 -13.51
C ILE A 127 -9.94 0.17 -13.00
N ALA A 128 -10.76 -0.42 -13.89
CA ALA A 128 -11.78 -1.41 -13.56
C ALA A 128 -11.24 -2.84 -13.36
N PHE A 129 -9.94 -3.05 -13.33
CA PHE A 129 -9.28 -4.37 -13.39
C PHE A 129 -9.83 -5.42 -12.41
N ALA A 130 -10.33 -5.01 -11.25
CA ALA A 130 -10.90 -5.93 -10.25
C ALA A 130 -12.36 -6.35 -10.52
N PHE A 131 -13.00 -5.83 -11.58
CA PHE A 131 -14.43 -6.01 -11.82
C PHE A 131 -14.74 -6.27 -13.29
N ASP A 132 -15.66 -7.20 -13.53
CA ASP A 132 -16.26 -7.39 -14.84
C ASP A 132 -17.43 -6.41 -15.03
N GLY A 133 -17.44 -5.66 -16.14
CA GLY A 133 -18.59 -4.83 -16.53
C GLY A 133 -18.82 -3.59 -15.65
N THR A 134 -17.76 -2.94 -15.20
CA THR A 134 -17.86 -1.76 -14.34
C THR A 134 -18.51 -0.56 -15.02
N ASP A 135 -19.36 0.15 -14.27
CA ASP A 135 -20.00 1.39 -14.71
C ASP A 135 -18.96 2.49 -15.03
N LYS A 136 -19.06 3.07 -16.23
CA LYS A 136 -18.18 4.16 -16.70
C LYS A 136 -18.18 5.36 -15.74
N ALA A 137 -19.31 5.66 -15.07
CA ALA A 137 -19.41 6.73 -14.12
C ALA A 137 -18.59 6.42 -12.83
N ALA A 138 -18.54 5.16 -12.41
CA ALA A 138 -17.71 4.73 -11.26
C ALA A 138 -16.22 4.83 -11.59
N VAL A 139 -15.81 4.40 -12.80
CA VAL A 139 -14.43 4.54 -13.29
C VAL A 139 -14.01 6.00 -13.30
N LYS A 140 -14.86 6.89 -13.84
CA LYS A 140 -14.60 8.33 -13.88
C LYS A 140 -14.43 8.92 -12.48
N ARG A 141 -15.38 8.63 -11.56
CA ARG A 141 -15.25 9.09 -10.16
C ARG A 141 -13.97 8.63 -9.50
N ALA A 142 -13.53 7.40 -9.73
CA ALA A 142 -12.27 6.90 -9.20
C ALA A 142 -11.06 7.67 -9.77
N ALA A 143 -11.10 8.03 -11.05
CA ALA A 143 -10.06 8.83 -11.69
C ALA A 143 -10.06 10.28 -11.18
N GLU A 144 -11.24 10.89 -10.95
CA GLU A 144 -11.38 12.22 -10.32
C GLU A 144 -10.78 12.22 -8.91
N LEU A 145 -11.05 11.20 -8.10
CA LEU A 145 -10.50 11.07 -6.75
C LEU A 145 -8.98 10.89 -6.73
N ALA A 146 -8.43 10.24 -7.75
CA ALA A 146 -6.98 10.08 -7.94
C ALA A 146 -6.33 11.24 -8.69
N ASP A 147 -7.06 12.32 -8.97
CA ASP A 147 -6.60 13.53 -9.67
C ASP A 147 -6.00 13.25 -11.05
N VAL A 148 -6.60 12.33 -11.82
CA VAL A 148 -6.11 11.90 -13.14
C VAL A 148 -7.13 12.03 -14.26
N ASP A 149 -8.40 12.36 -13.96
CA ASP A 149 -9.48 12.49 -14.96
C ASP A 149 -9.13 13.50 -16.06
N ASP A 150 -8.69 14.71 -15.68
CA ASP A 150 -8.34 15.77 -16.63
C ASP A 150 -7.26 15.31 -17.61
N ASN A 151 -6.26 14.57 -17.12
CA ASN A 151 -5.20 14.01 -17.98
C ASN A 151 -5.73 12.91 -18.92
N ILE A 152 -6.70 12.11 -18.44
CA ILE A 152 -7.28 11.05 -19.26
C ILE A 152 -8.11 11.61 -20.39
N VAL A 153 -8.91 12.65 -20.15
CA VAL A 153 -9.77 13.27 -21.18
C VAL A 153 -8.98 14.03 -22.24
N GLU A 154 -7.73 14.42 -21.98
CA GLU A 154 -6.82 15.04 -22.96
C GLU A 154 -6.29 14.01 -23.99
N PHE A 155 -6.30 12.70 -23.70
CA PHE A 155 -5.95 11.71 -24.71
C PHE A 155 -6.97 11.67 -25.83
N LYS A 156 -6.53 11.40 -27.04
CA LYS A 156 -7.39 11.35 -28.24
C LYS A 156 -8.63 10.47 -28.07
N ASP A 157 -8.45 9.29 -27.41
CA ASP A 157 -9.50 8.31 -27.20
C ASP A 157 -9.97 8.28 -25.73
N GLY A 158 -9.56 9.29 -24.90
CA GLY A 158 -9.94 9.42 -23.51
C GLY A 158 -9.71 8.12 -22.71
N TYR A 159 -10.73 7.65 -22.04
CA TYR A 159 -10.72 6.42 -21.27
C TYR A 159 -10.53 5.13 -22.10
N ASP A 160 -10.86 5.19 -23.40
CA ASP A 160 -10.68 4.06 -24.34
C ASP A 160 -9.25 4.02 -24.92
N THR A 161 -8.36 4.93 -24.50
CA THR A 161 -6.94 4.92 -24.88
C THR A 161 -6.28 3.63 -24.40
N VAL A 162 -5.73 2.85 -25.34
CA VAL A 162 -5.00 1.61 -25.06
C VAL A 162 -3.59 1.94 -24.64
N LEU A 163 -3.20 1.47 -23.47
CA LEU A 163 -1.84 1.61 -22.94
C LEU A 163 -0.91 0.56 -23.56
N GLY A 164 0.31 0.97 -23.87
CA GLY A 164 1.35 0.03 -24.30
C GLY A 164 1.81 -0.90 -23.17
N GLU A 165 2.71 -1.83 -23.49
CA GLU A 165 3.28 -2.74 -22.51
C GLU A 165 3.87 -1.95 -21.32
N ARG A 166 3.44 -2.31 -20.09
CA ARG A 166 3.79 -1.62 -18.84
C ARG A 166 3.39 -0.14 -18.76
N GLY A 167 2.41 0.28 -19.58
CA GLY A 167 1.90 1.65 -19.56
C GLY A 167 2.90 2.70 -20.05
N VAL A 168 3.74 2.37 -21.02
CA VAL A 168 4.80 3.26 -21.56
C VAL A 168 4.28 4.53 -22.24
N THR A 169 3.00 4.60 -22.56
CA THR A 169 2.36 5.77 -23.19
C THR A 169 1.94 6.85 -22.19
N VAL A 170 2.05 6.61 -20.89
CA VAL A 170 1.72 7.56 -19.82
C VAL A 170 2.94 7.90 -18.97
N SER A 171 2.96 9.11 -18.37
CA SER A 171 4.03 9.50 -17.46
C SER A 171 4.03 8.66 -16.17
N GLY A 172 5.14 8.68 -15.41
CA GLY A 172 5.22 7.98 -14.12
C GLY A 172 4.13 8.42 -13.13
N GLY A 173 3.88 9.72 -13.02
CA GLY A 173 2.82 10.27 -12.16
C GLY A 173 1.41 9.90 -12.64
N GLN A 174 1.14 9.89 -13.95
CA GLN A 174 -0.13 9.41 -14.50
C GLN A 174 -0.34 7.92 -14.21
N LYS A 175 0.70 7.11 -14.41
CA LYS A 175 0.68 5.68 -14.11
C LYS A 175 0.35 5.40 -12.64
N GLN A 176 0.97 6.15 -11.74
CA GLN A 176 0.72 6.07 -10.31
C GLN A 176 -0.74 6.41 -9.97
N ARG A 177 -1.24 7.54 -10.50
CA ARG A 177 -2.62 7.98 -10.27
C ARG A 177 -3.67 7.03 -10.86
N ILE A 178 -3.43 6.42 -12.01
CA ILE A 178 -4.29 5.37 -12.58
C ILE A 178 -4.32 4.14 -11.65
N SER A 179 -3.18 3.76 -11.06
CA SER A 179 -3.12 2.67 -10.09
C SER A 179 -3.84 3.00 -8.77
N ILE A 180 -3.77 4.26 -8.32
CA ILE A 180 -4.56 4.76 -7.18
C ILE A 180 -6.06 4.71 -7.52
N ALA A 181 -6.47 5.17 -8.71
CA ALA A 181 -7.87 5.10 -9.15
C ALA A 181 -8.39 3.64 -9.15
N ARG A 182 -7.60 2.68 -9.62
CA ARG A 182 -7.90 1.23 -9.55
C ARG A 182 -8.19 0.79 -8.11
N ALA A 183 -7.34 1.16 -7.17
CA ALA A 183 -7.49 0.80 -5.76
C ALA A 183 -8.71 1.48 -5.12
N LEU A 184 -8.99 2.74 -5.48
CA LEU A 184 -10.14 3.50 -4.99
C LEU A 184 -11.45 2.93 -5.54
N LEU A 185 -11.49 2.48 -6.79
CA LEU A 185 -12.65 1.83 -7.39
C LEU A 185 -13.02 0.55 -6.63
N LYS A 186 -12.03 -0.27 -6.24
CA LYS A 186 -12.27 -1.47 -5.40
C LYS A 186 -12.88 -1.11 -4.05
N ASN A 187 -12.53 0.04 -3.50
CA ASN A 187 -13.12 0.63 -2.29
C ASN A 187 -13.14 -0.33 -1.08
N ALA A 188 -12.15 -1.19 -0.96
CA ALA A 188 -12.03 -2.17 0.13
C ALA A 188 -11.97 -1.49 1.53
N PRO A 189 -12.32 -2.19 2.62
CA PRO A 189 -12.20 -1.67 3.99
C PRO A 189 -10.79 -1.21 4.37
N ILE A 190 -9.76 -1.91 3.88
CA ILE A 190 -8.35 -1.58 4.09
C ILE A 190 -7.74 -1.11 2.77
N LEU A 191 -7.18 0.10 2.74
CA LEU A 191 -6.39 0.61 1.63
C LEU A 191 -4.93 0.73 2.05
N ILE A 192 -4.04 0.20 1.22
CA ILE A 192 -2.60 0.27 1.43
C ILE A 192 -1.97 0.96 0.23
N LEU A 193 -1.22 2.03 0.50
CA LEU A 193 -0.49 2.83 -0.48
C LEU A 193 1.00 2.73 -0.14
N ASP A 194 1.77 1.99 -0.93
CA ASP A 194 3.20 1.81 -0.70
C ASP A 194 3.99 2.75 -1.61
N ASP A 195 4.48 3.85 -1.05
CA ASP A 195 5.24 4.92 -1.72
C ASP A 195 4.61 5.40 -3.04
N SER A 196 3.28 5.25 -3.13
CA SER A 196 2.52 5.40 -4.36
C SER A 196 2.11 6.84 -4.68
N VAL A 197 2.55 7.81 -3.90
CA VAL A 197 2.36 9.25 -4.16
C VAL A 197 3.69 9.99 -4.38
N SER A 198 4.82 9.28 -4.38
CA SER A 198 6.16 9.89 -4.46
C SER A 198 6.52 10.45 -5.85
N ALA A 199 5.91 9.92 -6.92
CA ALA A 199 6.19 10.33 -8.31
C ALA A 199 5.25 11.44 -8.83
N VAL A 200 4.35 11.96 -7.98
CA VAL A 200 3.49 13.10 -8.29
C VAL A 200 4.05 14.38 -7.63
N ASP A 201 3.69 15.53 -8.18
CA ASP A 201 4.02 16.82 -7.57
C ASP A 201 3.27 17.03 -6.25
N THR A 202 3.77 17.93 -5.41
CA THR A 202 3.24 18.17 -4.06
C THR A 202 1.78 18.63 -4.07
N SER A 203 1.36 19.41 -5.07
CA SER A 203 -0.02 19.90 -5.17
C SER A 203 -0.99 18.75 -5.46
N THR A 204 -0.67 17.91 -6.41
CA THR A 204 -1.40 16.68 -6.76
C THR A 204 -1.45 15.70 -5.57
N GLU A 205 -0.32 15.50 -4.88
CA GLU A 205 -0.25 14.66 -3.66
C GLU A 205 -1.26 15.14 -2.61
N GLN A 206 -1.29 16.44 -2.32
CA GLN A 206 -2.22 17.01 -1.34
C GLN A 206 -3.70 16.84 -1.74
N VAL A 207 -4.02 16.99 -3.03
CA VAL A 207 -5.39 16.75 -3.54
C VAL A 207 -5.79 15.29 -3.32
N ILE A 208 -4.92 14.34 -3.68
CA ILE A 208 -5.17 12.90 -3.49
C ILE A 208 -5.37 12.58 -2.01
N LEU A 209 -4.49 13.05 -1.12
CA LEU A 209 -4.58 12.80 0.32
C LEU A 209 -5.85 13.41 0.93
N LYS A 210 -6.26 14.59 0.47
CA LYS A 210 -7.52 15.21 0.88
C LYS A 210 -8.71 14.35 0.43
N ASN A 211 -8.78 13.97 -0.84
CA ASN A 211 -9.84 13.12 -1.38
C ASN A 211 -9.94 11.78 -0.64
N LEU A 212 -8.80 11.17 -0.29
CA LEU A 212 -8.76 9.94 0.50
C LEU A 212 -9.40 10.15 1.88
N ARG A 213 -9.04 11.21 2.60
CA ARG A 213 -9.61 11.52 3.92
C ARG A 213 -11.12 11.72 3.87
N GLU A 214 -11.62 12.45 2.85
CA GLU A 214 -13.04 12.77 2.72
C GLU A 214 -13.88 11.55 2.30
N THR A 215 -13.37 10.72 1.39
CA THR A 215 -14.15 9.62 0.81
C THR A 215 -13.99 8.28 1.54
N ARG A 216 -12.96 8.14 2.37
CA ARG A 216 -12.68 6.91 3.11
C ARG A 216 -12.94 7.02 4.63
N ALA A 217 -13.74 7.99 5.05
CA ALA A 217 -14.12 8.12 6.47
C ALA A 217 -14.67 6.80 7.03
N GLY A 218 -14.10 6.33 8.15
CA GLY A 218 -14.44 5.05 8.78
C GLY A 218 -13.81 3.80 8.14
N LYS A 219 -12.96 3.96 7.12
CA LYS A 219 -12.17 2.87 6.51
C LYS A 219 -10.69 3.06 6.79
N THR A 220 -10.00 1.97 7.04
CA THR A 220 -8.56 1.98 7.36
C THR A 220 -7.73 2.32 6.13
N THR A 221 -6.79 3.26 6.29
CA THR A 221 -5.83 3.63 5.26
C THR A 221 -4.41 3.56 5.81
N ILE A 222 -3.54 2.82 5.14
CA ILE A 222 -2.11 2.71 5.46
C ILE A 222 -1.34 3.37 4.32
N LEU A 223 -0.53 4.36 4.65
CA LEU A 223 0.32 5.06 3.69
C LEU A 223 1.78 4.92 4.10
N ILE A 224 2.55 4.21 3.29
CA ILE A 224 4.01 4.21 3.39
C ILE A 224 4.53 5.40 2.59
N ALA A 225 5.34 6.22 3.23
CA ALA A 225 5.98 7.35 2.58
C ALA A 225 7.44 7.51 3.03
N HIS A 226 8.24 8.09 2.15
CA HIS A 226 9.60 8.51 2.49
C HIS A 226 9.64 9.93 3.05
N ARG A 227 8.66 10.78 2.69
CA ARG A 227 8.55 12.15 3.21
C ARG A 227 7.59 12.21 4.40
N ILE A 228 8.04 12.87 5.45
CA ILE A 228 7.20 13.08 6.64
C ILE A 228 6.07 14.06 6.33
N SER A 229 6.29 15.05 5.44
CA SER A 229 5.26 15.99 4.98
C SER A 229 4.02 15.29 4.41
N THR A 230 4.17 14.12 3.80
CA THR A 230 3.07 13.31 3.26
C THR A 230 2.18 12.71 4.34
N ILE A 231 2.75 12.39 5.52
CA ILE A 231 2.07 11.63 6.57
C ILE A 231 1.86 12.40 7.87
N GLN A 232 2.34 13.64 7.98
CA GLN A 232 2.28 14.42 9.22
C GLN A 232 0.86 14.63 9.76
N ASP A 233 -0.14 14.68 8.86
CA ASP A 233 -1.55 14.88 9.20
C ASP A 233 -2.31 13.55 9.41
N MET A 234 -1.62 12.40 9.48
CA MET A 234 -2.24 11.10 9.75
C MET A 234 -2.65 10.97 11.23
N ASP A 235 -3.66 10.15 11.50
CA ASP A 235 -4.14 9.89 12.85
C ASP A 235 -3.05 9.25 13.73
N LYS A 236 -2.18 8.45 13.10
CA LYS A 236 -1.08 7.73 13.72
C LYS A 236 0.09 7.61 12.76
N ILE A 237 1.30 7.76 13.27
CA ILE A 237 2.54 7.52 12.54
C ILE A 237 3.30 6.38 13.23
N ILE A 238 3.75 5.42 12.44
CA ILE A 238 4.65 4.34 12.85
C ILE A 238 6.03 4.67 12.27
N PHE A 239 6.97 5.02 13.14
CA PHE A 239 8.35 5.31 12.76
C PHE A 239 9.22 4.08 12.94
N MET A 240 9.85 3.65 11.84
CA MET A 240 10.66 2.42 11.77
C MET A 240 12.12 2.73 11.48
N ASP A 241 13.01 2.00 12.13
CA ASP A 241 14.43 1.94 11.78
C ASP A 241 14.96 0.52 12.01
N ASP A 242 15.81 0.04 11.11
CA ASP A 242 16.48 -1.27 11.17
C ASP A 242 15.55 -2.43 11.59
N GLY A 243 14.39 -2.54 10.93
CA GLY A 243 13.41 -3.62 11.14
C GLY A 243 12.66 -3.55 12.47
N ARG A 244 12.71 -2.44 13.19
CA ARG A 244 12.03 -2.23 14.47
C ARG A 244 11.12 -1.02 14.43
N ILE A 245 10.10 -1.03 15.26
CA ILE A 245 9.33 0.17 15.55
C ILE A 245 10.09 0.95 16.62
N VAL A 246 10.51 2.17 16.26
CA VAL A 246 11.21 3.10 17.15
C VAL A 246 10.18 3.90 17.96
N ALA A 247 9.13 4.38 17.30
CA ALA A 247 8.08 5.16 17.95
C ALA A 247 6.74 5.05 17.21
N VAL A 248 5.64 5.21 17.95
CA VAL A 248 4.27 5.29 17.43
C VAL A 248 3.57 6.44 18.11
N GLY A 249 2.89 7.29 17.34
CA GLY A 249 2.12 8.43 17.87
C GLY A 249 1.72 9.40 16.76
N LYS A 250 1.18 10.55 17.13
CA LYS A 250 0.92 11.66 16.20
C LYS A 250 2.21 12.42 15.91
N HIS A 251 2.23 13.17 14.81
CA HIS A 251 3.39 13.96 14.40
C HIS A 251 3.99 14.80 15.55
N ASP A 252 3.17 15.61 16.19
CA ASP A 252 3.62 16.51 17.27
C ASP A 252 4.15 15.72 18.50
N GLU A 253 3.49 14.61 18.86
CA GLU A 253 3.94 13.74 19.95
C GLU A 253 5.31 13.11 19.63
N LEU A 254 5.53 12.71 18.38
CA LEU A 254 6.80 12.13 17.95
C LEU A 254 7.91 13.17 17.89
N LEU A 255 7.62 14.41 17.49
CA LEU A 255 8.57 15.51 17.54
C LEU A 255 9.07 15.80 18.98
N GLU A 256 8.18 15.66 19.97
CA GLU A 256 8.53 15.90 21.37
C GLU A 256 9.31 14.73 21.99
N ARG A 257 8.91 13.48 21.68
CA ARG A 257 9.33 12.29 22.44
C ARG A 257 10.39 11.44 21.74
N CYS A 258 10.58 11.58 20.42
CA CYS A 258 11.49 10.75 19.62
C CYS A 258 12.57 11.61 18.96
N GLU A 259 13.78 11.53 19.45
CA GLU A 259 14.90 12.31 18.93
C GLU A 259 15.24 11.90 17.49
N GLU A 260 15.20 10.61 17.17
CA GLU A 260 15.47 10.08 15.83
C GLU A 260 14.44 10.56 14.80
N TYR A 261 13.16 10.61 15.19
CA TYR A 261 12.09 11.15 14.35
C TYR A 261 12.31 12.66 14.10
N ARG A 262 12.60 13.44 15.14
CA ARG A 262 12.87 14.87 15.02
C ARG A 262 14.07 15.14 14.10
N LYS A 263 15.18 14.41 14.27
CA LYS A 263 16.33 14.52 13.37
C LYS A 263 15.96 14.22 11.91
N THR A 264 15.11 13.22 11.69
CA THR A 264 14.64 12.88 10.32
C THR A 264 13.82 14.02 9.72
N VAL A 265 12.93 14.65 10.51
CA VAL A 265 12.15 15.83 10.09
C VAL A 265 13.07 17.00 9.72
N GLU A 266 14.06 17.29 10.58
CA GLU A 266 15.02 18.38 10.36
C GLU A 266 15.84 18.15 9.08
N LEU A 267 16.33 16.93 8.86
CA LEU A 267 17.08 16.58 7.66
C LEU A 267 16.23 16.76 6.39
N GLN A 268 14.98 16.27 6.38
CA GLN A 268 14.10 16.43 5.23
C GLN A 268 13.75 17.89 4.94
N LYS A 269 13.54 18.71 5.97
CA LYS A 269 13.35 20.17 5.79
C LYS A 269 14.56 20.83 5.14
N LEU A 270 15.78 20.46 5.56
CA LEU A 270 16.99 20.95 4.96
C LEU A 270 17.15 20.50 3.50
N GLU A 271 16.83 19.24 3.19
CA GLU A 271 16.83 18.73 1.82
C GLU A 271 15.86 19.49 0.92
N ASP A 272 14.65 19.80 1.41
CA ASP A 272 13.66 20.59 0.68
C ASP A 272 14.13 22.05 0.46
N GLU A 273 14.80 22.67 1.43
CA GLU A 273 15.32 24.03 1.34
C GLU A 273 16.54 24.14 0.40
N PHE A 274 17.43 23.16 0.39
CA PHE A 274 18.67 23.17 -0.38
C PHE A 274 18.61 22.32 -1.67
N GLY A 275 17.69 21.37 -1.78
CA GLY A 275 17.53 20.48 -2.93
C GLY A 275 16.72 21.09 -4.10
N GLY A 276 16.14 22.27 -3.91
CA GLY A 276 15.37 23.02 -4.91
C GLY A 276 16.23 23.84 -5.90
N LYS A 277 17.46 23.40 -6.19
CA LYS A 277 18.33 24.03 -7.20
C LYS A 277 18.61 23.10 -8.36
#